data_6b4c03d8c0bf581fa9b7263a4e71bfc4
#
_entry.id   6b4c03d8c0bf581fa9b7263a4e71bfc4
#
_cell.length_a   1.000
_cell.length_b   1.000
_cell.length_c   1.000
_cell.angle_alpha   90.00
_cell.angle_beta   90.00
_cell.angle_gamma   90.00
#
_symmetry.space_group_name_H-M   'P 1'
#
loop_
_entity.id
_entity.type
_entity.pdbx_description
1 polymer ?
#
loop_
_entity_poly.entity_id
_entity_poly.type
_entity_poly.pdbx_seq_one_letter_code
_entity_poly.pdbx_strand_id
1 'polypeptide(L)'
;MIKLHPIVFTLGLVLSKLALFMWLPTLLALLTGSEGFVEFLKSVLITHGAALLCLHYGRKAEFHLGVREMFLLTTSVWVVACVFGALPFVFITHIDFADAYFETMSGVTTTGSTVLSGLDGMAHSILLWRSILQWLGGVGFIVMAVAVLPYLNVGGMKLFQTESSDWSDKSAPRAKTVANNIVLVYLVLSMLCFLAYWVSGMNLFEAVNHAMTTLSTGGYSTSDQSMSHFSHAAHWIGTLFMFLGGLPFLLYVQALSRRDNSLFKDAQVQGFFWLIVWVTLVVTFYLWVRDIYGFMDALRISSFNIVSVLTTTGFGLGDFGTWGPLTTIIFIILLALGACSGSTSGGLKIFRVQVAFALFKKQMRQLMHPSAVFPQQYNGRPVNDAIIRSLISFVLVYFAIILLIAALLAAIGLDPLTAISGSITAVANVGPGMGPVIGPSTNFASLPDAAKWILSFGMLLGRLEILTVAVLFFPSFWKQ
;
A
#
# COMPACT_ATOMS: atom_id res chain seq x y z
N MET A 1 14.75 28.88 -8.34
CA MET A 1 14.79 27.82 -9.38
C MET A 1 14.94 26.47 -8.71
N ILE A 2 14.20 25.44 -9.17
CA ILE A 2 14.32 24.06 -8.69
C ILE A 2 15.68 23.49 -9.07
N LYS A 3 16.42 22.95 -8.11
CA LYS A 3 17.73 22.33 -8.33
C LYS A 3 17.53 20.88 -8.80
N LEU A 4 17.71 20.60 -10.09
CA LEU A 4 17.50 19.24 -10.66
C LEU A 4 18.64 18.26 -10.36
N HIS A 5 19.88 18.72 -10.21
CA HIS A 5 21.05 17.84 -9.99
C HIS A 5 20.91 16.91 -8.77
N PRO A 6 20.50 17.39 -7.57
CA PRO A 6 20.29 16.50 -6.42
C PRO A 6 19.17 15.47 -6.64
N ILE A 7 18.11 15.87 -7.38
CA ILE A 7 16.99 14.98 -7.71
C ILE A 7 17.50 13.84 -8.61
N VAL A 8 18.18 14.18 -9.71
CA VAL A 8 18.71 13.19 -10.66
C VAL A 8 19.74 12.27 -9.99
N PHE A 9 20.60 12.81 -9.13
CA PHE A 9 21.54 11.98 -8.36
C PHE A 9 20.83 10.96 -7.47
N THR A 10 19.80 11.40 -6.75
CA THR A 10 19.02 10.52 -5.87
C THR A 10 18.24 9.46 -6.68
N LEU A 11 17.70 9.82 -7.86
CA LEU A 11 17.10 8.87 -8.79
C LEU A 11 18.13 7.82 -9.24
N GLY A 12 19.35 8.23 -9.53
CA GLY A 12 20.45 7.29 -9.86
C GLY A 12 20.76 6.31 -8.73
N LEU A 13 20.76 6.77 -7.48
CA LEU A 13 20.91 5.88 -6.31
C LEU A 13 19.76 4.89 -6.19
N VAL A 14 18.52 5.35 -6.39
CA VAL A 14 17.33 4.46 -6.33
C VAL A 14 17.38 3.42 -7.44
N LEU A 15 17.67 3.82 -8.67
CA LEU A 15 17.83 2.90 -9.80
C LEU A 15 18.96 1.89 -9.59
N SER A 16 20.10 2.30 -9.00
CA SER A 16 21.17 1.37 -8.63
C SER A 16 20.71 0.31 -7.63
N LYS A 17 19.90 0.71 -6.65
CA LYS A 17 19.31 -0.25 -5.69
C LYS A 17 18.28 -1.17 -6.36
N LEU A 18 17.41 -0.62 -7.20
CA LEU A 18 16.44 -1.40 -7.97
C LEU A 18 17.14 -2.45 -8.83
N ALA A 19 18.18 -2.05 -9.58
CA ALA A 19 18.98 -2.98 -10.39
C ALA A 19 19.69 -4.04 -9.53
N LEU A 20 20.15 -3.68 -8.32
CA LEU A 20 20.72 -4.67 -7.39
C LEU A 20 19.69 -5.73 -7.00
N PHE A 21 18.44 -5.35 -6.73
CA PHE A 21 17.39 -6.32 -6.42
C PHE A 21 16.96 -7.14 -7.64
N MET A 22 17.08 -6.62 -8.87
CA MET A 22 16.84 -7.40 -10.09
C MET A 22 17.81 -8.56 -10.26
N TRP A 23 18.99 -8.51 -9.64
CA TRP A 23 19.93 -9.64 -9.66
C TRP A 23 19.35 -10.89 -8.97
N LEU A 24 18.46 -10.78 -7.99
CA LEU A 24 17.89 -11.92 -7.29
C LEU A 24 17.08 -12.83 -8.24
N PRO A 25 16.06 -12.31 -8.99
CA PRO A 25 15.36 -13.13 -9.98
C PRO A 25 16.26 -13.54 -11.16
N THR A 26 17.27 -12.74 -11.53
CA THR A 26 18.26 -13.12 -12.55
C THR A 26 19.06 -14.34 -12.12
N LEU A 27 19.55 -14.36 -10.89
CA LEU A 27 20.27 -15.52 -10.33
C LEU A 27 19.36 -16.74 -10.18
N LEU A 28 18.10 -16.53 -9.77
CA LEU A 28 17.12 -17.61 -9.71
C LEU A 28 16.90 -18.24 -11.09
N ALA A 29 16.70 -17.43 -12.14
CA ALA A 29 16.55 -17.92 -13.51
C ALA A 29 17.78 -18.71 -13.97
N LEU A 30 18.99 -18.25 -13.63
CA LEU A 30 20.24 -18.96 -13.93
C LEU A 30 20.33 -20.33 -13.22
N LEU A 31 20.01 -20.37 -11.92
CA LEU A 31 20.11 -21.58 -11.10
C LEU A 31 19.07 -22.63 -11.45
N THR A 32 17.87 -22.20 -11.85
CA THR A 32 16.77 -23.11 -12.24
C THR A 32 16.81 -23.50 -13.72
N GLY A 33 17.71 -22.90 -14.51
CA GLY A 33 17.72 -23.08 -15.97
C GLY A 33 16.42 -22.65 -16.65
N SER A 34 15.63 -21.78 -15.99
CA SER A 34 14.35 -21.31 -16.50
C SER A 34 14.52 -20.24 -17.56
N GLU A 35 13.53 -20.14 -18.46
CA GLU A 35 13.47 -19.04 -19.42
C GLU A 35 13.47 -17.67 -18.71
N GLY A 36 14.09 -16.65 -19.34
CA GLY A 36 14.10 -15.28 -18.85
C GLY A 36 15.42 -14.80 -18.25
N PHE A 37 16.49 -15.64 -18.16
CA PHE A 37 17.79 -15.18 -17.67
C PHE A 37 18.37 -14.02 -18.51
N VAL A 38 18.35 -14.15 -19.84
CA VAL A 38 18.89 -13.14 -20.77
C VAL A 38 18.08 -11.84 -20.69
N GLU A 39 16.77 -11.98 -20.61
CA GLU A 39 15.81 -10.88 -20.53
C GLU A 39 15.94 -10.09 -19.21
N PHE A 40 16.11 -10.80 -18.08
CA PHE A 40 16.43 -10.14 -16.81
C PHE A 40 17.80 -9.47 -16.86
N LEU A 41 18.81 -10.13 -17.43
CA LEU A 41 20.14 -9.53 -17.58
C LEU A 41 20.10 -8.24 -18.42
N LYS A 42 19.35 -8.21 -19.53
CA LYS A 42 19.12 -6.99 -20.31
C LYS A 42 18.48 -5.89 -19.45
N SER A 43 17.45 -6.22 -18.67
CA SER A 43 16.76 -5.29 -17.77
C SER A 43 17.72 -4.71 -16.72
N VAL A 44 18.55 -5.54 -16.10
CA VAL A 44 19.59 -5.13 -15.13
C VAL A 44 20.60 -4.18 -15.79
N LEU A 45 21.10 -4.52 -16.97
CA LEU A 45 22.12 -3.70 -17.66
C LEU A 45 21.54 -2.35 -18.08
N ILE A 46 20.33 -2.29 -18.61
CA ILE A 46 19.64 -1.03 -18.97
C ILE A 46 19.42 -0.18 -17.71
N THR A 47 18.95 -0.78 -16.62
CA THR A 47 18.68 -0.06 -15.37
C THR A 47 19.98 0.45 -14.72
N HIS A 48 21.04 -0.36 -14.70
CA HIS A 48 22.36 0.09 -14.24
C HIS A 48 22.95 1.19 -15.13
N GLY A 49 22.83 1.08 -16.46
CA GLY A 49 23.27 2.10 -17.39
C GLY A 49 22.59 3.45 -17.12
N ALA A 50 21.27 3.44 -16.97
CA ALA A 50 20.50 4.64 -16.61
C ALA A 50 20.90 5.18 -15.23
N ALA A 51 21.11 4.31 -14.24
CA ALA A 51 21.59 4.70 -12.92
C ALA A 51 22.94 5.43 -12.98
N LEU A 52 23.90 4.88 -13.73
CA LEU A 52 25.22 5.48 -13.90
C LEU A 52 25.16 6.84 -14.60
N LEU A 53 24.31 6.99 -15.63
CA LEU A 53 24.08 8.28 -16.29
C LEU A 53 23.51 9.31 -15.31
N CYS A 54 22.50 8.94 -14.51
CA CYS A 54 21.92 9.81 -13.50
C CYS A 54 22.95 10.20 -12.42
N LEU A 55 23.76 9.27 -11.94
CA LEU A 55 24.81 9.52 -10.96
C LEU A 55 25.89 10.44 -11.52
N HIS A 56 26.29 10.21 -12.77
CA HIS A 56 27.30 11.06 -13.43
C HIS A 56 26.82 12.50 -13.60
N TYR A 57 25.59 12.68 -14.10
CA TYR A 57 24.98 14.00 -14.27
C TYR A 57 24.80 14.74 -12.93
N GLY A 58 24.36 14.00 -11.88
CA GLY A 58 24.12 14.57 -10.57
C GLY A 58 25.36 14.76 -9.69
N ARG A 59 26.57 14.34 -10.13
CA ARG A 59 27.79 14.30 -9.31
C ARG A 59 28.22 15.66 -8.72
N LYS A 60 27.81 16.76 -9.34
CA LYS A 60 28.14 18.13 -8.89
C LYS A 60 27.10 18.74 -7.95
N ALA A 61 26.18 17.94 -7.44
CA ALA A 61 25.08 18.43 -6.64
C ALA A 61 25.52 18.87 -5.24
N GLU A 62 25.22 20.10 -4.87
CA GLU A 62 25.14 20.50 -3.47
C GLU A 62 23.86 19.88 -2.88
N PHE A 63 23.99 19.04 -1.89
CA PHE A 63 22.86 18.33 -1.27
C PHE A 63 22.04 19.22 -0.32
N HIS A 64 21.38 20.24 -0.87
CA HIS A 64 20.35 21.01 -0.19
C HIS A 64 19.05 20.86 -0.95
N LEU A 65 18.20 19.96 -0.48
CA LEU A 65 16.85 19.76 -1.01
C LEU A 65 15.89 20.69 -0.26
N GLY A 66 15.32 21.65 -0.98
CA GLY A 66 14.19 22.43 -0.48
C GLY A 66 12.89 21.62 -0.48
N VAL A 67 11.83 22.17 0.09
CA VAL A 67 10.51 21.51 0.18
C VAL A 67 9.97 21.14 -1.21
N ARG A 68 10.19 21.97 -2.22
CA ARG A 68 9.73 21.71 -3.60
C ARG A 68 10.47 20.55 -4.25
N GLU A 69 11.80 20.55 -4.09
CA GLU A 69 12.64 19.45 -4.58
C GLU A 69 12.24 18.13 -3.94
N MET A 70 11.85 18.12 -2.65
CA MET A 70 11.34 16.92 -1.97
C MET A 70 10.02 16.41 -2.55
N PHE A 71 9.05 17.28 -2.86
CA PHE A 71 7.80 16.88 -3.52
C PHE A 71 8.06 16.25 -4.90
N LEU A 72 8.88 16.93 -5.71
CA LEU A 72 9.24 16.45 -7.04
C LEU A 72 10.03 15.14 -6.99
N LEU A 73 11.03 15.05 -6.10
CA LEU A 73 11.81 13.84 -5.89
C LEU A 73 10.92 12.66 -5.48
N THR A 74 10.04 12.86 -4.48
CA THR A 74 9.16 11.82 -3.98
C THR A 74 8.32 11.22 -5.11
N THR A 75 7.67 12.05 -5.92
CA THR A 75 6.86 11.57 -7.04
C THR A 75 7.72 10.92 -8.13
N SER A 76 8.84 11.54 -8.50
CA SER A 76 9.72 11.06 -9.57
C SER A 76 10.34 9.69 -9.26
N VAL A 77 10.69 9.42 -8.00
CA VAL A 77 11.23 8.12 -7.57
C VAL A 77 10.27 6.97 -7.91
N TRP A 78 8.99 7.13 -7.60
CA TRP A 78 7.98 6.10 -7.88
C TRP A 78 7.75 5.91 -9.38
N VAL A 79 7.58 7.00 -10.11
CA VAL A 79 7.37 6.95 -11.58
C VAL A 79 8.57 6.29 -12.26
N VAL A 80 9.79 6.73 -11.95
CA VAL A 80 11.01 6.20 -12.57
C VAL A 80 11.25 4.74 -12.17
N ALA A 81 11.04 4.38 -10.90
CA ALA A 81 11.14 2.99 -10.46
C ALA A 81 10.16 2.08 -11.22
N CYS A 82 8.93 2.56 -11.52
CA CYS A 82 7.96 1.80 -12.29
C CYS A 82 8.37 1.64 -13.76
N VAL A 83 8.93 2.67 -14.40
CA VAL A 83 9.42 2.58 -15.79
C VAL A 83 10.49 1.48 -15.93
N PHE A 84 11.49 1.48 -15.06
CA PHE A 84 12.58 0.49 -15.12
C PHE A 84 12.17 -0.86 -14.55
N GLY A 85 11.32 -0.89 -13.55
CA GLY A 85 10.76 -2.13 -12.98
C GLY A 85 9.84 -2.89 -13.92
N ALA A 86 9.28 -2.21 -14.96
CA ALA A 86 8.45 -2.80 -15.99
C ALA A 86 9.26 -3.60 -17.05
N LEU A 87 10.55 -3.32 -17.20
CA LEU A 87 11.38 -3.96 -18.25
C LEU A 87 11.36 -5.50 -18.23
N PRO A 88 11.48 -6.19 -17.07
CA PRO A 88 11.40 -7.65 -17.05
C PRO A 88 10.06 -8.19 -17.57
N PHE A 89 8.94 -7.51 -17.28
CA PHE A 89 7.63 -7.92 -17.78
C PHE A 89 7.55 -7.78 -19.31
N VAL A 90 8.00 -6.65 -19.86
CA VAL A 90 8.01 -6.45 -21.33
C VAL A 90 8.87 -7.51 -22.02
N PHE A 91 10.05 -7.84 -21.49
CA PHE A 91 10.98 -8.72 -22.17
C PHE A 91 10.67 -10.21 -22.00
N ILE A 92 10.06 -10.63 -20.90
CA ILE A 92 9.81 -12.05 -20.59
C ILE A 92 8.37 -12.46 -20.91
N THR A 93 7.39 -11.67 -20.47
CA THR A 93 5.98 -12.00 -20.69
C THR A 93 5.43 -11.45 -22.00
N HIS A 94 6.22 -10.62 -22.70
CA HIS A 94 5.88 -10.01 -23.99
C HIS A 94 4.56 -9.23 -23.99
N ILE A 95 4.16 -8.70 -22.82
CA ILE A 95 2.99 -7.82 -22.69
C ILE A 95 3.36 -6.40 -23.12
N ASP A 96 2.36 -5.62 -23.50
CA ASP A 96 2.53 -4.23 -23.87
C ASP A 96 3.06 -3.39 -22.70
N PHE A 97 3.72 -2.28 -23.03
CA PHE A 97 4.33 -1.41 -22.00
C PHE A 97 3.28 -0.83 -21.03
N ALA A 98 2.04 -0.59 -21.50
CA ALA A 98 0.95 -0.13 -20.63
C ALA A 98 0.62 -1.17 -19.54
N ASP A 99 0.56 -2.44 -19.90
CA ASP A 99 0.33 -3.56 -18.99
C ASP A 99 1.50 -3.78 -18.04
N ALA A 100 2.73 -3.76 -18.55
CA ALA A 100 3.95 -3.91 -17.77
C ALA A 100 4.12 -2.77 -16.75
N TYR A 101 3.79 -1.54 -17.15
CA TYR A 101 3.81 -0.37 -16.27
C TYR A 101 2.73 -0.46 -15.19
N PHE A 102 1.50 -0.88 -15.57
CA PHE A 102 0.39 -1.10 -14.62
C PHE A 102 0.75 -2.15 -13.58
N GLU A 103 1.27 -3.33 -14.00
CA GLU A 103 1.71 -4.40 -13.12
C GLU A 103 2.80 -3.92 -12.15
N THR A 104 3.77 -3.16 -12.66
CA THR A 104 4.86 -2.61 -11.85
C THR A 104 4.38 -1.53 -10.90
N MET A 105 3.53 -0.61 -11.36
CA MET A 105 2.94 0.44 -10.51
C MET A 105 2.13 -0.21 -9.39
N SER A 106 1.29 -1.19 -9.71
CA SER A 106 0.54 -1.97 -8.73
C SER A 106 1.47 -2.70 -7.75
N GLY A 107 2.58 -3.26 -8.23
CA GLY A 107 3.60 -3.89 -7.39
C GLY A 107 4.25 -2.91 -6.43
N VAL A 108 4.88 -1.85 -6.95
CA VAL A 108 5.63 -0.87 -6.15
C VAL A 108 4.71 -0.09 -5.19
N THR A 109 3.48 0.25 -5.61
CA THR A 109 2.50 0.91 -4.72
C THR A 109 1.81 -0.05 -3.76
N THR A 110 2.16 -1.35 -3.81
CA THR A 110 1.55 -2.42 -3.01
C THR A 110 0.03 -2.49 -3.18
N THR A 111 -0.48 -2.19 -4.38
CA THR A 111 -1.91 -2.24 -4.69
C THR A 111 -2.39 -3.68 -4.88
N GLY A 112 -1.65 -4.50 -5.64
CA GLY A 112 -2.02 -5.91 -5.84
C GLY A 112 -2.96 -6.18 -7.02
N SER A 113 -3.40 -5.16 -7.77
CA SER A 113 -4.11 -5.35 -9.04
C SER A 113 -3.16 -5.95 -10.08
N THR A 114 -3.60 -6.97 -10.82
CA THR A 114 -2.76 -7.65 -11.82
C THR A 114 -3.41 -7.70 -13.19
N VAL A 115 -2.60 -7.63 -14.24
CA VAL A 115 -2.98 -7.90 -15.63
C VAL A 115 -2.49 -9.28 -16.07
N LEU A 116 -1.72 -9.97 -15.24
CA LEU A 116 -1.17 -11.28 -15.55
C LEU A 116 -2.16 -12.40 -15.21
N SER A 117 -2.13 -13.47 -15.96
CA SER A 117 -2.88 -14.71 -15.76
C SER A 117 -1.99 -15.91 -16.10
N GLY A 118 -2.38 -17.10 -15.64
CA GLY A 118 -1.55 -18.30 -15.78
C GLY A 118 -0.37 -18.32 -14.84
N LEU A 119 -0.50 -17.73 -13.65
CA LEU A 119 0.58 -17.57 -12.68
C LEU A 119 1.17 -18.91 -12.24
N ASP A 120 0.34 -19.95 -12.11
CA ASP A 120 0.77 -21.29 -11.70
C ASP A 120 1.79 -21.92 -12.66
N GLY A 121 1.80 -21.52 -13.96
CA GLY A 121 2.75 -21.95 -14.96
C GLY A 121 3.83 -20.92 -15.34
N MET A 122 3.83 -19.75 -14.68
CA MET A 122 4.72 -18.65 -15.05
C MET A 122 6.13 -18.85 -14.51
N ALA A 123 7.13 -18.27 -15.20
CA ALA A 123 8.52 -18.32 -14.78
C ALA A 123 8.71 -17.82 -13.33
N HIS A 124 9.35 -18.62 -12.49
CA HIS A 124 9.58 -18.30 -11.06
C HIS A 124 10.31 -16.96 -10.88
N SER A 125 11.16 -16.56 -11.83
CA SER A 125 11.86 -15.28 -11.83
C SER A 125 10.91 -14.09 -11.89
N ILE A 126 9.84 -14.14 -12.70
CA ILE A 126 8.81 -13.10 -12.79
C ILE A 126 7.97 -13.05 -11.51
N LEU A 127 7.54 -14.21 -10.99
CA LEU A 127 6.78 -14.27 -9.75
C LEU A 127 7.56 -13.69 -8.57
N LEU A 128 8.86 -14.02 -8.49
CA LEU A 128 9.75 -13.46 -7.48
C LEU A 128 9.91 -11.93 -7.66
N TRP A 129 10.04 -11.45 -8.91
CA TRP A 129 10.14 -10.01 -9.18
C TRP A 129 8.90 -9.24 -8.73
N ARG A 130 7.71 -9.76 -9.00
CA ARG A 130 6.44 -9.20 -8.51
C ARG A 130 6.45 -9.04 -6.99
N SER A 131 6.84 -10.08 -6.28
CA SER A 131 6.90 -10.08 -4.82
C SER A 131 7.96 -9.13 -4.26
N ILE A 132 9.13 -9.03 -4.90
CA ILE A 132 10.19 -8.09 -4.54
C ILE A 132 9.71 -6.64 -4.73
N LEU A 133 9.01 -6.31 -5.83
CA LEU A 133 8.47 -4.99 -6.05
C LEU A 133 7.53 -4.56 -4.92
N GLN A 134 6.62 -5.45 -4.50
CA GLN A 134 5.73 -5.17 -3.37
C GLN A 134 6.48 -5.02 -2.06
N TRP A 135 7.45 -5.89 -1.81
CA TRP A 135 8.24 -5.86 -0.58
C TRP A 135 9.07 -4.58 -0.45
N LEU A 136 9.71 -4.14 -1.54
CA LEU A 136 10.43 -2.86 -1.62
C LEU A 136 9.48 -1.67 -1.50
N GLY A 137 8.32 -1.74 -2.15
CA GLY A 137 7.28 -0.71 -2.07
C GLY A 137 6.73 -0.51 -0.66
N GLY A 138 6.51 -1.62 0.07
CA GLY A 138 6.04 -1.60 1.46
C GLY A 138 7.03 -0.92 2.39
N VAL A 139 8.29 -1.37 2.43
CA VAL A 139 9.32 -0.78 3.28
C VAL A 139 9.66 0.65 2.85
N GLY A 140 9.72 0.91 1.54
CA GLY A 140 9.99 2.25 0.99
C GLY A 140 8.94 3.26 1.43
N PHE A 141 7.66 2.88 1.41
CA PHE A 141 6.59 3.75 1.88
C PHE A 141 6.68 4.06 3.38
N ILE A 142 6.92 3.05 4.24
CA ILE A 142 7.04 3.29 5.69
C ILE A 142 8.20 4.23 5.98
N VAL A 143 9.36 3.98 5.37
CA VAL A 143 10.54 4.83 5.56
C VAL A 143 10.26 6.26 5.07
N MET A 144 9.60 6.42 3.92
CA MET A 144 9.18 7.72 3.40
C MET A 144 8.19 8.40 4.35
N ALA A 145 7.18 7.68 4.84
CA ALA A 145 6.17 8.19 5.74
C ALA A 145 6.75 8.71 7.07
N VAL A 146 7.83 8.10 7.55
CA VAL A 146 8.49 8.51 8.79
C VAL A 146 9.58 9.54 8.56
N ALA A 147 10.33 9.45 7.46
CA ALA A 147 11.50 10.28 7.21
C ALA A 147 11.22 11.53 6.35
N VAL A 148 10.24 11.50 5.46
CA VAL A 148 10.01 12.57 4.47
C VAL A 148 8.69 13.31 4.70
N LEU A 149 7.57 12.59 4.82
CA LEU A 149 6.24 13.21 4.93
C LEU A 149 6.08 14.18 6.11
N PRO A 150 6.72 13.99 7.28
CA PRO A 150 6.65 14.96 8.36
C PRO A 150 7.20 16.34 8.00
N TYR A 151 8.24 16.40 7.16
CA TYR A 151 8.83 17.67 6.69
C TYR A 151 7.92 18.40 5.68
N LEU A 152 7.07 17.63 4.96
CA LEU A 152 6.17 18.18 3.95
C LEU A 152 4.86 18.75 4.55
N ASN A 153 4.59 18.53 5.84
CA ASN A 153 3.39 18.99 6.55
C ASN A 153 2.06 18.56 5.90
N VAL A 154 2.02 17.41 5.24
CA VAL A 154 0.86 16.93 4.46
C VAL A 154 -0.09 16.12 5.35
N GLY A 155 -1.40 16.34 5.19
CA GLY A 155 -2.46 15.39 5.52
C GLY A 155 -2.65 14.99 6.99
N GLY A 156 -2.37 15.85 7.96
CA GLY A 156 -2.56 15.51 9.38
C GLY A 156 -1.44 14.69 10.00
N MET A 157 -0.35 14.42 9.26
CA MET A 157 0.85 13.74 9.76
C MET A 157 1.52 14.50 10.92
N LYS A 158 1.19 15.79 11.12
CA LYS A 158 1.55 16.55 12.33
C LYS A 158 1.05 15.91 13.63
N LEU A 159 -0.03 15.15 13.59
CA LEU A 159 -0.53 14.46 14.79
C LEU A 159 0.48 13.40 15.26
N PHE A 160 1.21 12.79 14.32
CA PHE A 160 2.26 11.81 14.60
C PHE A 160 3.62 12.47 14.89
N GLN A 161 3.85 13.69 14.38
CA GLN A 161 5.01 14.49 14.80
C GLN A 161 4.96 14.84 16.29
N THR A 162 3.77 15.13 16.84
CA THR A 162 3.63 15.42 18.27
C THR A 162 3.86 14.21 19.18
N GLU A 163 3.67 12.98 18.67
CA GLU A 163 4.12 11.75 19.37
C GLU A 163 5.64 11.56 19.31
N SER A 164 6.27 12.09 18.27
CA SER A 164 7.73 12.10 18.12
C SER A 164 8.36 13.44 18.52
N SER A 165 7.65 14.37 19.17
CA SER A 165 8.18 15.70 19.52
C SER A 165 9.36 15.67 20.50
N ASP A 166 9.50 14.61 21.31
CA ASP A 166 10.77 14.29 21.96
C ASP A 166 11.89 13.93 20.98
N TRP A 167 11.58 13.78 19.69
CA TRP A 167 12.46 13.39 18.60
C TRP A 167 12.71 14.51 17.60
N SER A 168 11.91 15.60 17.62
CA SER A 168 11.90 16.62 16.56
C SER A 168 13.00 17.68 16.68
N ASP A 169 13.63 17.84 17.84
CA ASP A 169 14.54 18.98 18.05
C ASP A 169 16.03 18.71 17.84
N LYS A 170 16.47 17.48 17.57
CA LYS A 170 17.90 17.23 17.32
C LYS A 170 18.16 16.16 16.26
N SER A 171 18.31 16.59 14.99
CA SER A 171 19.27 16.05 14.01
C SER A 171 18.94 14.79 13.19
N ALA A 172 19.31 14.85 11.91
CA ALA A 172 19.36 13.78 10.91
C ALA A 172 19.85 12.38 11.40
N PRO A 173 20.74 12.24 12.39
CA PRO A 173 21.13 10.94 12.94
C PRO A 173 19.98 10.13 13.54
N ARG A 174 19.02 10.79 14.19
CA ARG A 174 17.87 10.09 14.81
C ARG A 174 16.89 9.54 13.78
N ALA A 175 16.57 10.28 12.71
CA ALA A 175 15.71 9.81 11.63
C ALA A 175 16.28 8.55 10.97
N LYS A 176 17.59 8.51 10.73
CA LYS A 176 18.29 7.33 10.20
C LYS A 176 18.19 6.13 11.14
N THR A 177 18.37 6.32 12.44
CA THR A 177 18.24 5.24 13.44
C THR A 177 16.82 4.68 13.48
N VAL A 178 15.81 5.55 13.47
CA VAL A 178 14.40 5.12 13.41
C VAL A 178 14.09 4.35 12.13
N ALA A 179 14.54 4.85 10.98
CA ALA A 179 14.36 4.18 9.70
C ALA A 179 15.03 2.78 9.71
N ASN A 180 16.26 2.65 10.22
CA ASN A 180 16.94 1.37 10.33
C ASN A 180 16.20 0.40 11.26
N ASN A 181 15.69 0.86 12.39
CA ASN A 181 14.92 0.03 13.31
C ASN A 181 13.59 -0.43 12.70
N ILE A 182 12.92 0.44 11.92
CA ILE A 182 11.71 0.07 11.17
C ILE A 182 12.04 -1.02 10.14
N VAL A 183 13.11 -0.85 9.37
CA VAL A 183 13.56 -1.87 8.40
C VAL A 183 13.87 -3.19 9.11
N LEU A 184 14.54 -3.15 10.25
CA LEU A 184 14.83 -4.36 11.04
C LEU A 184 13.54 -5.07 11.49
N VAL A 185 12.57 -4.34 12.04
CA VAL A 185 11.26 -4.91 12.42
C VAL A 185 10.55 -5.52 11.22
N TYR A 186 10.57 -4.82 10.08
CA TYR A 186 9.97 -5.32 8.84
C TYR A 186 10.63 -6.63 8.37
N LEU A 187 11.97 -6.71 8.41
CA LEU A 187 12.72 -7.93 8.09
C LEU A 187 12.40 -9.09 9.04
N VAL A 188 12.36 -8.82 10.35
CA VAL A 188 12.02 -9.83 11.36
C VAL A 188 10.61 -10.36 11.17
N LEU A 189 9.61 -9.48 10.98
CA LEU A 189 8.24 -9.90 10.71
C LEU A 189 8.12 -10.67 9.39
N SER A 190 8.84 -10.27 8.33
CA SER A 190 8.88 -11.00 7.06
C SER A 190 9.44 -12.41 7.24
N MET A 191 10.51 -12.55 8.01
CA MET A 191 11.11 -13.85 8.31
C MET A 191 10.18 -14.75 9.13
N LEU A 192 9.51 -14.19 10.14
CA LEU A 192 8.54 -14.93 10.94
C LEU A 192 7.34 -15.37 10.09
N CYS A 193 6.85 -14.51 9.20
CA CYS A 193 5.78 -14.83 8.26
C CYS A 193 6.20 -15.96 7.31
N PHE A 194 7.40 -15.87 6.75
CA PHE A 194 7.98 -16.91 5.90
C PHE A 194 8.03 -18.26 6.61
N LEU A 195 8.57 -18.31 7.83
CA LEU A 195 8.65 -19.54 8.61
C LEU A 195 7.27 -20.12 8.92
N ALA A 196 6.30 -19.27 9.26
CA ALA A 196 4.93 -19.68 9.53
C ALA A 196 4.26 -20.28 8.28
N TYR A 197 4.39 -19.65 7.12
CA TYR A 197 3.86 -20.18 5.86
C TYR A 197 4.53 -21.49 5.46
N TRP A 198 5.85 -21.60 5.61
CA TRP A 198 6.57 -22.83 5.32
C TRP A 198 6.12 -23.99 6.21
N VAL A 199 5.97 -23.76 7.51
CA VAL A 199 5.45 -24.77 8.46
C VAL A 199 3.97 -25.12 8.17
N SER A 200 3.18 -24.22 7.58
CA SER A 200 1.79 -24.50 7.18
C SER A 200 1.65 -25.37 5.93
N GLY A 201 2.75 -25.72 5.29
CA GLY A 201 2.78 -26.63 4.14
C GLY A 201 2.99 -25.95 2.78
N MET A 202 3.23 -24.62 2.73
CA MET A 202 3.71 -23.99 1.50
C MET A 202 5.12 -24.46 1.16
N ASN A 203 5.42 -24.63 -0.14
CA ASN A 203 6.80 -24.86 -0.54
C ASN A 203 7.68 -23.61 -0.28
N LEU A 204 9.00 -23.80 -0.33
CA LEU A 204 9.95 -22.72 0.01
C LEU A 204 9.74 -21.46 -0.84
N PHE A 205 9.52 -21.64 -2.15
CA PHE A 205 9.33 -20.54 -3.09
C PHE A 205 8.02 -19.78 -2.80
N GLU A 206 6.91 -20.49 -2.61
CA GLU A 206 5.62 -19.90 -2.25
C GLU A 206 5.70 -19.16 -0.92
N ALA A 207 6.28 -19.78 0.11
CA ALA A 207 6.40 -19.18 1.44
C ALA A 207 7.20 -17.87 1.42
N VAL A 208 8.31 -17.79 0.65
CA VAL A 208 9.10 -16.57 0.49
C VAL A 208 8.29 -15.48 -0.21
N ASN A 209 7.64 -15.82 -1.34
CA ASN A 209 6.84 -14.86 -2.10
C ASN A 209 5.67 -14.31 -1.27
N HIS A 210 4.87 -15.19 -0.66
CA HIS A 210 3.71 -14.78 0.13
C HIS A 210 4.10 -14.03 1.41
N ALA A 211 5.24 -14.36 2.05
CA ALA A 211 5.72 -13.57 3.19
C ALA A 211 6.04 -12.12 2.79
N MET A 212 6.70 -11.92 1.65
CA MET A 212 7.01 -10.59 1.13
C MET A 212 5.72 -9.80 0.82
N THR A 213 4.75 -10.43 0.15
CA THR A 213 3.52 -9.77 -0.29
C THR A 213 2.48 -9.59 0.83
N THR A 214 2.50 -10.44 1.87
CA THR A 214 1.68 -10.30 3.09
C THR A 214 2.13 -9.13 3.94
N LEU A 215 3.43 -9.06 4.29
CA LEU A 215 3.94 -7.99 5.17
C LEU A 215 3.96 -6.62 4.50
N SER A 216 4.17 -6.58 3.19
CA SER A 216 4.05 -5.34 2.42
C SER A 216 2.61 -4.87 2.27
N THR A 217 1.62 -5.71 2.65
CA THR A 217 0.20 -5.53 2.36
C THR A 217 -0.06 -5.28 0.87
N GLY A 218 0.54 -6.12 0.01
CA GLY A 218 0.52 -5.95 -1.43
C GLY A 218 -0.34 -6.96 -2.18
N GLY A 219 -0.49 -8.20 -1.67
CA GLY A 219 -1.48 -9.17 -2.13
C GLY A 219 -1.18 -9.92 -3.43
N TYR A 220 0.01 -9.79 -4.02
CA TYR A 220 0.39 -10.63 -5.12
C TYR A 220 0.59 -12.08 -4.67
N SER A 221 0.04 -13.02 -5.43
CA SER A 221 0.17 -14.45 -5.23
C SER A 221 0.98 -15.09 -6.35
N THR A 222 1.44 -16.30 -6.10
CA THR A 222 2.06 -17.20 -7.07
C THR A 222 1.03 -18.07 -7.81
N SER A 223 -0.25 -18.00 -7.42
CA SER A 223 -1.37 -18.73 -8.04
C SER A 223 -2.49 -17.79 -8.47
N ASP A 224 -3.15 -18.12 -9.59
CA ASP A 224 -4.33 -17.40 -10.08
C ASP A 224 -5.51 -17.48 -9.09
N GLN A 225 -5.54 -18.53 -8.25
CA GLN A 225 -6.56 -18.69 -7.22
C GLN A 225 -6.24 -17.91 -5.94
N SER A 226 -5.19 -17.09 -5.95
CA SER A 226 -4.72 -16.34 -4.79
C SER A 226 -4.55 -17.28 -3.57
N MET A 227 -5.09 -16.94 -2.41
CA MET A 227 -4.96 -17.76 -1.21
C MET A 227 -5.86 -18.99 -1.17
N SER A 228 -6.85 -19.12 -2.05
CA SER A 228 -7.71 -20.31 -2.14
C SER A 228 -6.94 -21.60 -2.50
N HIS A 229 -5.76 -21.45 -3.13
CA HIS A 229 -4.88 -22.58 -3.45
C HIS A 229 -4.23 -23.23 -2.22
N PHE A 230 -4.12 -22.51 -1.10
CA PHE A 230 -3.33 -22.93 0.07
C PHE A 230 -4.18 -23.52 1.20
N SER A 231 -3.51 -24.05 2.22
CA SER A 231 -4.14 -24.71 3.35
C SER A 231 -4.92 -23.74 4.25
N HIS A 232 -5.90 -24.27 5.03
CA HIS A 232 -6.62 -23.49 6.03
C HIS A 232 -5.69 -22.85 7.08
N ALA A 233 -4.58 -23.52 7.42
CA ALA A 233 -3.56 -22.95 8.31
C ALA A 233 -2.90 -21.71 7.71
N ALA A 234 -2.58 -21.74 6.41
CA ALA A 234 -2.04 -20.60 5.70
C ALA A 234 -3.00 -19.40 5.69
N HIS A 235 -4.33 -19.65 5.63
CA HIS A 235 -5.33 -18.57 5.71
C HIS A 235 -5.27 -17.83 7.06
N TRP A 236 -5.20 -18.57 8.18
CA TRP A 236 -5.10 -17.97 9.51
C TRP A 236 -3.77 -17.23 9.72
N ILE A 237 -2.67 -17.80 9.22
CA ILE A 237 -1.35 -17.15 9.22
C ILE A 237 -1.40 -15.85 8.41
N GLY A 238 -1.96 -15.90 7.20
CA GLY A 238 -2.16 -14.71 6.36
C GLY A 238 -2.98 -13.64 7.07
N THR A 239 -4.11 -14.02 7.68
CA THR A 239 -4.95 -13.10 8.47
C THR A 239 -4.15 -12.42 9.57
N LEU A 240 -3.36 -13.18 10.33
CA LEU A 240 -2.55 -12.65 11.43
C LEU A 240 -1.47 -11.68 10.90
N PHE A 241 -0.68 -12.10 9.89
CA PHE A 241 0.43 -11.27 9.42
C PHE A 241 -0.02 -10.07 8.57
N MET A 242 -1.15 -10.12 7.86
CA MET A 242 -1.79 -8.94 7.28
C MET A 242 -2.20 -7.94 8.36
N PHE A 243 -2.84 -8.41 9.44
CA PHE A 243 -3.17 -7.56 10.59
C PHE A 243 -1.92 -6.91 11.19
N LEU A 244 -0.84 -7.68 11.43
CA LEU A 244 0.42 -7.16 11.94
C LEU A 244 1.07 -6.15 11.00
N GLY A 245 1.03 -6.37 9.68
CA GLY A 245 1.49 -5.41 8.66
C GLY A 245 0.66 -4.11 8.65
N GLY A 246 -0.62 -4.19 9.01
CA GLY A 246 -1.53 -3.06 9.15
C GLY A 246 -1.33 -2.20 10.40
N LEU A 247 -0.48 -2.61 11.35
CA LEU A 247 -0.20 -1.85 12.57
C LEU A 247 0.95 -0.85 12.38
N PRO A 248 1.03 0.21 13.21
CA PRO A 248 2.07 1.23 13.10
C PRO A 248 3.46 0.67 13.41
N PHE A 249 4.39 0.70 12.44
CA PHE A 249 5.75 0.17 12.63
C PHE A 249 6.54 0.92 13.70
N LEU A 250 6.27 2.20 13.90
CA LEU A 250 6.90 2.98 14.96
C LEU A 250 6.55 2.44 16.35
N LEU A 251 5.32 1.93 16.55
CA LEU A 251 4.92 1.34 17.84
C LEU A 251 5.65 0.03 18.13
N TYR A 252 5.97 -0.77 17.10
CA TYR A 252 6.83 -1.95 17.28
C TYR A 252 8.24 -1.54 17.77
N VAL A 253 8.83 -0.52 17.14
CA VAL A 253 10.14 0.00 17.57
C VAL A 253 10.09 0.53 19.00
N GLN A 254 9.02 1.22 19.39
CA GLN A 254 8.84 1.72 20.76
C GLN A 254 8.64 0.59 21.78
N ALA A 255 7.79 -0.38 21.46
CA ALA A 255 7.55 -1.54 22.33
C ALA A 255 8.82 -2.35 22.59
N LEU A 256 9.66 -2.54 21.54
CA LEU A 256 10.95 -3.23 21.67
C LEU A 256 11.96 -2.41 22.49
N SER A 257 12.00 -1.08 22.29
CA SER A 257 12.98 -0.20 22.95
C SER A 257 12.62 0.10 24.41
N ARG A 258 11.33 0.32 24.70
CA ARG A 258 10.85 0.72 26.04
C ARG A 258 10.30 -0.43 26.85
N ARG A 259 10.10 -1.62 26.23
CA ARG A 259 9.46 -2.80 26.85
C ARG A 259 8.11 -2.47 27.49
N ASP A 260 7.34 -1.59 26.85
CA ASP A 260 6.02 -1.17 27.31
C ASP A 260 4.90 -1.72 26.42
N ASN A 261 3.66 -1.65 26.91
CA ASN A 261 2.47 -2.12 26.20
C ASN A 261 1.84 -1.01 25.32
N SER A 262 2.63 -0.07 24.78
CA SER A 262 2.15 1.06 23.99
C SER A 262 1.35 0.62 22.76
N LEU A 263 1.77 -0.48 22.11
CA LEU A 263 1.08 -1.04 20.95
C LEU A 263 -0.38 -1.37 21.25
N PHE A 264 -0.69 -2.01 22.38
CA PHE A 264 -2.04 -2.42 22.73
C PHE A 264 -2.90 -1.29 23.32
N LYS A 265 -2.28 -0.21 23.79
CA LYS A 265 -2.96 0.97 24.37
C LYS A 265 -3.30 2.04 23.34
N ASP A 266 -2.75 1.95 22.14
CA ASP A 266 -2.96 2.93 21.08
C ASP A 266 -4.41 2.88 20.57
N ALA A 267 -5.07 4.04 20.46
CA ALA A 267 -6.46 4.15 20.07
C ALA A 267 -6.69 3.69 18.60
N GLN A 268 -5.70 3.85 17.70
CA GLN A 268 -5.82 3.33 16.34
C GLN A 268 -5.86 1.82 16.34
N VAL A 269 -4.92 1.19 17.06
CA VAL A 269 -4.81 -0.28 17.12
C VAL A 269 -6.07 -0.88 17.71
N GLN A 270 -6.56 -0.32 18.82
CA GLN A 270 -7.81 -0.78 19.45
C GLN A 270 -9.01 -0.61 18.52
N GLY A 271 -9.18 0.56 17.92
CA GLY A 271 -10.29 0.83 17.02
C GLY A 271 -10.24 -0.01 15.75
N PHE A 272 -9.06 -0.24 15.20
CA PHE A 272 -8.85 -1.10 14.04
C PHE A 272 -9.19 -2.57 14.36
N PHE A 273 -8.70 -3.08 15.50
CA PHE A 273 -9.03 -4.44 15.97
C PHE A 273 -10.53 -4.64 16.14
N TRP A 274 -11.21 -3.74 16.85
CA TRP A 274 -12.65 -3.85 17.08
C TRP A 274 -13.46 -3.71 15.80
N LEU A 275 -13.04 -2.85 14.85
CA LEU A 275 -13.68 -2.77 13.54
C LEU A 275 -13.62 -4.10 12.80
N ILE A 276 -12.45 -4.75 12.76
CA ILE A 276 -12.28 -6.07 12.16
C ILE A 276 -13.21 -7.09 12.83
N VAL A 277 -13.20 -7.15 14.16
CA VAL A 277 -14.01 -8.11 14.91
C VAL A 277 -15.50 -7.94 14.59
N TRP A 278 -16.02 -6.71 14.69
CA TRP A 278 -17.44 -6.44 14.46
C TRP A 278 -17.87 -6.75 13.02
N VAL A 279 -17.12 -6.31 12.03
CA VAL A 279 -17.45 -6.58 10.63
C VAL A 279 -17.36 -8.07 10.32
N THR A 280 -16.33 -8.75 10.86
CA THR A 280 -16.19 -10.22 10.72
C THR A 280 -17.39 -10.95 11.30
N LEU A 281 -17.84 -10.60 12.50
CA LEU A 281 -19.00 -11.23 13.11
C LEU A 281 -20.27 -11.02 12.28
N VAL A 282 -20.50 -9.80 11.77
CA VAL A 282 -21.67 -9.49 10.92
C VAL A 282 -21.66 -10.30 9.64
N VAL A 283 -20.51 -10.34 8.93
CA VAL A 283 -20.40 -11.08 7.67
C VAL A 283 -20.46 -12.59 7.91
N THR A 284 -19.79 -13.11 8.94
CA THR A 284 -19.87 -14.53 9.32
C THR A 284 -21.29 -14.96 9.58
N PHE A 285 -22.03 -14.19 10.39
CA PHE A 285 -23.42 -14.49 10.70
C PHE A 285 -24.31 -14.47 9.45
N TYR A 286 -24.11 -13.48 8.57
CA TYR A 286 -24.82 -13.38 7.29
C TYR A 286 -24.57 -14.59 6.40
N LEU A 287 -23.31 -15.02 6.22
CA LEU A 287 -22.93 -16.14 5.39
C LEU A 287 -23.47 -17.47 5.94
N TRP A 288 -23.46 -17.63 7.27
CA TRP A 288 -23.98 -18.82 7.95
C TRP A 288 -25.51 -18.93 7.85
N VAL A 289 -26.23 -17.85 8.11
CA VAL A 289 -27.72 -17.85 8.05
C VAL A 289 -28.24 -18.03 6.62
N ARG A 290 -27.44 -17.65 5.63
CA ARG A 290 -27.77 -17.83 4.20
C ARG A 290 -27.35 -19.20 3.67
N ASP A 291 -26.81 -20.08 4.50
CA ASP A 291 -26.32 -21.44 4.14
C ASP A 291 -25.24 -21.38 3.01
N ILE A 292 -24.50 -20.26 2.87
CA ILE A 292 -23.44 -20.14 1.88
C ILE A 292 -22.20 -20.93 2.33
N TYR A 293 -21.87 -20.86 3.64
CA TYR A 293 -20.79 -21.62 4.28
C TYR A 293 -21.21 -22.08 5.67
N GLY A 294 -20.65 -23.22 6.12
CA GLY A 294 -20.73 -23.62 7.52
C GLY A 294 -20.06 -22.59 8.44
N PHE A 295 -20.47 -22.50 9.71
CA PHE A 295 -20.03 -21.43 10.62
C PHE A 295 -18.52 -21.25 10.70
N MET A 296 -17.73 -22.33 10.82
CA MET A 296 -16.26 -22.25 10.92
C MET A 296 -15.60 -21.80 9.62
N ASP A 297 -16.12 -22.23 8.47
CA ASP A 297 -15.63 -21.77 7.17
C ASP A 297 -16.06 -20.33 6.91
N ALA A 298 -17.29 -19.94 7.25
CA ALA A 298 -17.76 -18.57 7.20
C ALA A 298 -16.85 -17.64 8.04
N LEU A 299 -16.48 -18.05 9.25
CA LEU A 299 -15.60 -17.29 10.13
C LEU A 299 -14.18 -17.13 9.53
N ARG A 300 -13.62 -18.22 9.02
CA ARG A 300 -12.29 -18.22 8.40
C ARG A 300 -12.25 -17.35 7.15
N ILE A 301 -13.21 -17.54 6.24
CA ILE A 301 -13.26 -16.85 4.94
C ILE A 301 -13.59 -15.37 5.14
N SER A 302 -14.54 -15.03 6.01
CA SER A 302 -14.88 -13.62 6.28
C SER A 302 -13.76 -12.89 6.99
N SER A 303 -13.15 -13.46 8.04
CA SER A 303 -12.02 -12.82 8.73
C SER A 303 -10.84 -12.56 7.80
N PHE A 304 -10.50 -13.54 6.94
CA PHE A 304 -9.43 -13.40 5.98
C PHE A 304 -9.70 -12.26 4.98
N ASN A 305 -10.85 -12.25 4.30
CA ASN A 305 -11.17 -11.24 3.30
C ASN A 305 -11.36 -9.84 3.91
N ILE A 306 -11.97 -9.75 5.08
CA ILE A 306 -12.12 -8.44 5.77
C ILE A 306 -10.77 -7.87 6.19
N VAL A 307 -9.88 -8.69 6.77
CA VAL A 307 -8.54 -8.23 7.11
C VAL A 307 -7.77 -7.88 5.85
N SER A 308 -7.84 -8.69 4.79
CA SER A 308 -7.19 -8.45 3.51
C SER A 308 -7.60 -7.11 2.91
N VAL A 309 -8.89 -6.79 2.88
CA VAL A 309 -9.39 -5.52 2.31
C VAL A 309 -9.08 -4.33 3.22
N LEU A 310 -9.30 -4.44 4.53
CA LEU A 310 -9.03 -3.34 5.47
C LEU A 310 -7.54 -3.02 5.64
N THR A 311 -6.66 -4.02 5.52
CA THR A 311 -5.21 -3.79 5.48
C THR A 311 -4.72 -3.35 4.12
N THR A 312 -5.63 -3.26 3.13
CA THR A 312 -5.29 -3.00 1.73
C THR A 312 -4.30 -4.00 1.14
N THR A 313 -4.34 -5.26 1.61
CA THR A 313 -3.50 -6.33 1.07
C THR A 313 -4.04 -6.87 -0.25
N GLY A 314 -5.36 -7.11 -0.34
CA GLY A 314 -6.00 -7.54 -1.57
C GLY A 314 -5.89 -9.03 -1.92
N PHE A 315 -5.41 -9.88 -1.03
CA PHE A 315 -5.53 -11.33 -1.22
C PHE A 315 -6.99 -11.76 -1.26
N GLY A 316 -7.34 -12.65 -2.20
CA GLY A 316 -8.66 -13.26 -2.30
C GLY A 316 -8.73 -14.65 -1.66
N LEU A 317 -9.79 -14.90 -0.90
CA LEU A 317 -10.18 -16.22 -0.42
C LEU A 317 -11.65 -16.44 -0.76
N GLY A 318 -11.91 -17.05 -1.93
CA GLY A 318 -13.24 -17.08 -2.55
C GLY A 318 -13.62 -15.71 -3.14
N ASP A 319 -14.80 -15.68 -3.78
CA ASP A 319 -15.32 -14.46 -4.42
C ASP A 319 -16.39 -13.80 -3.55
N PHE A 320 -15.97 -12.79 -2.77
CA PHE A 320 -16.89 -12.02 -1.93
C PHE A 320 -17.87 -11.14 -2.75
N GLY A 321 -17.67 -10.99 -4.05
CA GLY A 321 -18.62 -10.34 -4.95
C GLY A 321 -19.88 -11.13 -5.19
N THR A 322 -19.86 -12.47 -4.96
CA THR A 322 -20.98 -13.37 -5.15
C THR A 322 -21.80 -13.67 -3.88
N TRP A 323 -21.36 -13.21 -2.72
CA TRP A 323 -22.01 -13.52 -1.43
C TRP A 323 -23.35 -12.81 -1.21
N GLY A 324 -23.66 -11.80 -2.01
CA GLY A 324 -24.93 -11.10 -2.02
C GLY A 324 -24.83 -9.60 -1.81
N PRO A 325 -25.98 -8.88 -1.92
CA PRO A 325 -25.97 -7.40 -1.95
C PRO A 325 -25.44 -6.74 -0.68
N LEU A 326 -25.71 -7.33 0.51
CA LEU A 326 -25.21 -6.78 1.77
C LEU A 326 -23.67 -6.79 1.82
N THR A 327 -23.07 -7.92 1.47
CA THR A 327 -21.61 -8.06 1.45
C THR A 327 -20.98 -7.15 0.40
N THR A 328 -21.58 -7.00 -0.78
CA THR A 328 -21.14 -6.07 -1.81
C THR A 328 -21.04 -4.65 -1.26
N ILE A 329 -22.06 -4.15 -0.57
CA ILE A 329 -22.04 -2.79 0.03
C ILE A 329 -20.97 -2.70 1.13
N ILE A 330 -20.90 -3.71 2.01
CA ILE A 330 -19.87 -3.74 3.07
C ILE A 330 -18.47 -3.67 2.45
N PHE A 331 -18.16 -4.50 1.46
CA PHE A 331 -16.84 -4.52 0.84
C PHE A 331 -16.52 -3.24 0.07
N ILE A 332 -17.48 -2.60 -0.62
CA ILE A 332 -17.27 -1.28 -1.24
C ILE A 332 -16.88 -0.23 -0.19
N ILE A 333 -17.50 -0.24 0.98
CA ILE A 333 -17.14 0.67 2.08
C ILE A 333 -15.75 0.33 2.62
N LEU A 334 -15.45 -0.95 2.83
CA LEU A 334 -14.16 -1.41 3.35
C LEU A 334 -13.01 -1.10 2.39
N LEU A 335 -13.23 -1.19 1.05
CA LEU A 335 -12.25 -0.84 0.03
C LEU A 335 -11.75 0.61 0.15
N ALA A 336 -12.60 1.55 0.59
CA ALA A 336 -12.20 2.94 0.77
C ALA A 336 -11.40 3.19 2.08
N LEU A 337 -11.49 2.26 3.04
CA LEU A 337 -10.81 2.36 4.34
C LEU A 337 -9.40 1.76 4.26
N GLY A 338 -8.56 2.16 5.20
CA GLY A 338 -7.21 1.61 5.35
C GLY A 338 -6.91 1.31 6.81
N ALA A 339 -5.79 0.64 7.07
CA ALA A 339 -5.35 0.31 8.42
C ALA A 339 -4.74 1.51 9.16
N CYS A 340 -3.90 1.27 10.15
CA CYS A 340 -3.29 2.31 10.98
C CYS A 340 -2.30 3.18 10.20
N SER A 341 -2.15 4.42 10.61
CA SER A 341 -1.10 5.30 10.09
C SER A 341 0.28 4.79 10.49
N GLY A 342 1.27 4.91 9.58
CA GLY A 342 2.61 4.38 9.81
C GLY A 342 2.73 2.86 9.64
N SER A 343 1.73 2.22 9.01
CA SER A 343 1.75 0.83 8.51
C SER A 343 2.10 0.78 7.03
N THR A 344 2.20 -0.43 6.47
CA THR A 344 2.37 -0.65 5.02
C THR A 344 1.12 -0.37 4.19
N SER A 345 -0.08 -0.33 4.81
CA SER A 345 -1.36 -0.19 4.13
C SER A 345 -1.54 1.15 3.41
N GLY A 346 -2.40 1.16 2.40
CA GLY A 346 -2.93 2.35 1.72
C GLY A 346 -4.22 2.88 2.36
N GLY A 347 -5.12 3.43 1.54
CA GLY A 347 -6.48 3.83 1.90
C GLY A 347 -6.61 4.98 2.89
N LEU A 348 -7.86 5.27 3.24
CA LEU A 348 -8.18 6.26 4.27
C LEU A 348 -7.87 5.69 5.65
N LYS A 349 -6.76 6.14 6.25
CA LYS A 349 -6.26 5.64 7.53
C LYS A 349 -7.29 5.73 8.65
N ILE A 350 -7.35 4.68 9.49
CA ILE A 350 -8.35 4.54 10.57
C ILE A 350 -8.39 5.73 11.53
N PHE A 351 -7.22 6.36 11.83
CA PHE A 351 -7.20 7.53 12.72
C PHE A 351 -8.03 8.71 12.19
N ARG A 352 -8.06 8.89 10.84
CA ARG A 352 -8.86 9.96 10.23
C ARG A 352 -10.35 9.72 10.46
N VAL A 353 -10.79 8.47 10.35
CA VAL A 353 -12.17 8.06 10.65
C VAL A 353 -12.49 8.25 12.13
N GLN A 354 -11.57 7.85 13.03
CA GLN A 354 -11.74 8.01 14.48
C GLN A 354 -11.82 9.47 14.90
N VAL A 355 -10.95 10.34 14.35
CA VAL A 355 -10.98 11.78 14.64
C VAL A 355 -12.24 12.42 14.07
N ALA A 356 -12.69 12.05 12.86
CA ALA A 356 -13.94 12.52 12.28
C ALA A 356 -15.15 12.12 13.15
N PHE A 357 -15.17 10.87 13.66
CA PHE A 357 -16.21 10.41 14.57
C PHE A 357 -16.18 11.15 15.93
N ALA A 358 -14.99 11.42 16.47
CA ALA A 358 -14.82 12.20 17.68
C ALA A 358 -15.33 13.66 17.51
N LEU A 359 -15.07 14.26 16.33
CA LEU A 359 -15.63 15.56 15.94
C LEU A 359 -17.15 15.54 15.90
N PHE A 360 -17.74 14.55 15.22
CA PHE A 360 -19.18 14.36 15.17
C PHE A 360 -19.79 14.25 16.57
N LYS A 361 -19.19 13.41 17.43
CA LYS A 361 -19.64 13.25 18.84
C LYS A 361 -19.55 14.55 19.63
N LYS A 362 -18.46 15.32 19.43
CA LYS A 362 -18.30 16.66 20.03
C LYS A 362 -19.42 17.60 19.58
N GLN A 363 -19.70 17.65 18.26
CA GLN A 363 -20.75 18.49 17.69
C GLN A 363 -22.12 18.15 18.27
N MET A 364 -22.46 16.87 18.37
CA MET A 364 -23.72 16.44 19.00
C MET A 364 -23.83 16.88 20.46
N ARG A 365 -22.73 16.79 21.24
CA ARG A 365 -22.70 17.25 22.62
C ARG A 365 -22.84 18.77 22.74
N GLN A 366 -22.23 19.54 21.83
CA GLN A 366 -22.36 20.99 21.79
C GLN A 366 -23.77 21.45 21.46
N LEU A 367 -24.50 20.72 20.58
CA LEU A 367 -25.92 21.01 20.30
C LEU A 367 -26.80 20.80 21.55
N MET A 368 -26.49 19.80 22.37
CA MET A 368 -27.22 19.54 23.64
C MET A 368 -26.81 20.50 24.76
N HIS A 369 -25.58 20.97 24.77
CA HIS A 369 -25.01 21.84 25.81
C HIS A 369 -24.21 23.00 25.18
N PRO A 370 -24.88 24.03 24.63
CA PRO A 370 -24.22 25.09 23.84
C PRO A 370 -23.14 25.86 24.59
N SER A 371 -23.27 26.03 25.90
CA SER A 371 -22.34 26.79 26.75
C SER A 371 -21.16 25.96 27.27
N ALA A 372 -21.15 24.63 27.01
CA ALA A 372 -20.10 23.76 27.49
C ALA A 372 -18.89 23.73 26.53
N VAL A 373 -17.69 23.75 27.08
CA VAL A 373 -16.44 23.61 26.33
C VAL A 373 -16.01 22.13 26.34
N PHE A 374 -16.00 21.53 25.17
CA PHE A 374 -15.56 20.13 25.00
C PHE A 374 -14.17 20.10 24.35
N PRO A 375 -13.09 19.83 25.11
CA PRO A 375 -11.77 19.69 24.52
C PRO A 375 -11.73 18.47 23.59
N GLN A 376 -11.11 18.65 22.42
CA GLN A 376 -10.93 17.56 21.49
C GLN A 376 -9.59 16.89 21.77
N GLN A 377 -9.64 15.62 22.06
CA GLN A 377 -8.47 14.81 22.37
C GLN A 377 -8.43 13.53 21.52
N TYR A 378 -7.23 13.10 21.16
CA TYR A 378 -6.94 11.84 20.51
C TYR A 378 -5.69 11.21 21.15
N ASN A 379 -5.75 9.96 21.60
CA ASN A 379 -4.69 9.30 22.39
C ASN A 379 -4.28 10.13 23.63
N GLY A 380 -5.24 10.78 24.31
CA GLY A 380 -4.96 11.63 25.47
C GLY A 380 -4.34 13.00 25.17
N ARG A 381 -4.16 13.36 23.89
CA ARG A 381 -3.56 14.63 23.44
C ARG A 381 -4.60 15.56 22.81
N PRO A 382 -4.48 16.88 23.02
CA PRO A 382 -5.39 17.83 22.38
C PRO A 382 -5.15 17.89 20.87
N VAL A 383 -6.21 17.85 20.08
CA VAL A 383 -6.17 18.02 18.63
C VAL A 383 -6.55 19.46 18.30
N ASN A 384 -5.63 20.20 17.70
CA ASN A 384 -5.87 21.60 17.34
C ASN A 384 -6.70 21.73 16.03
N ASP A 385 -7.31 22.90 15.85
CA ASP A 385 -8.18 23.17 14.69
C ASP A 385 -7.44 23.12 13.34
N ALA A 386 -6.13 23.35 13.31
CA ALA A 386 -5.33 23.26 12.10
C ALA A 386 -5.24 21.80 11.61
N ILE A 387 -5.05 20.85 12.54
CA ILE A 387 -5.03 19.41 12.25
C ILE A 387 -6.41 18.98 11.74
N ILE A 388 -7.49 19.46 12.38
CA ILE A 388 -8.87 19.15 12.00
C ILE A 388 -9.16 19.62 10.56
N ARG A 389 -8.81 20.87 10.25
CA ARG A 389 -9.00 21.42 8.89
C ARG A 389 -8.22 20.63 7.84
N SER A 390 -6.96 20.29 8.14
CA SER A 390 -6.13 19.47 7.24
C SER A 390 -6.72 18.08 6.99
N LEU A 391 -7.28 17.46 8.04
CA LEU A 391 -7.92 16.15 7.96
C LEU A 391 -9.21 16.19 7.13
N ILE A 392 -10.09 17.18 7.36
CA ILE A 392 -11.33 17.35 6.59
C ILE A 392 -10.99 17.62 5.11
N SER A 393 -10.02 18.50 4.84
CA SER A 393 -9.57 18.78 3.48
C SER A 393 -9.05 17.53 2.78
N PHE A 394 -8.27 16.71 3.49
CA PHE A 394 -7.78 15.43 2.95
C PHE A 394 -8.93 14.49 2.57
N VAL A 395 -9.89 14.29 3.48
CA VAL A 395 -11.04 13.39 3.23
C VAL A 395 -11.87 13.86 2.04
N LEU A 396 -12.12 15.17 1.93
CA LEU A 396 -12.85 15.74 0.79
C LEU A 396 -12.10 15.51 -0.52
N VAL A 397 -10.79 15.79 -0.56
CA VAL A 397 -9.97 15.58 -1.77
C VAL A 397 -9.87 14.09 -2.11
N TYR A 398 -9.76 13.20 -1.11
CA TYR A 398 -9.72 11.75 -1.30
C TYR A 398 -10.96 11.26 -2.07
N PHE A 399 -12.15 11.60 -1.59
CA PHE A 399 -13.39 11.22 -2.28
C PHE A 399 -13.58 11.94 -3.61
N ALA A 400 -13.17 13.20 -3.73
CA ALA A 400 -13.23 13.93 -5.00
C ALA A 400 -12.36 13.27 -6.08
N ILE A 401 -11.15 12.80 -5.75
CA ILE A 401 -10.27 12.08 -6.67
C ILE A 401 -10.86 10.73 -7.06
N ILE A 402 -11.42 9.98 -6.11
CA ILE A 402 -12.12 8.72 -6.41
C ILE A 402 -13.25 8.97 -7.42
N LEU A 403 -14.09 9.97 -7.19
CA LEU A 403 -15.20 10.30 -8.09
C LEU A 403 -14.69 10.77 -9.47
N LEU A 404 -13.62 11.56 -9.50
CA LEU A 404 -13.02 12.02 -10.76
C LEU A 404 -12.48 10.82 -11.58
N ILE A 405 -11.74 9.92 -10.95
CA ILE A 405 -11.21 8.72 -11.63
C ILE A 405 -12.37 7.82 -12.08
N ALA A 406 -13.40 7.61 -11.24
CA ALA A 406 -14.58 6.84 -11.64
C ALA A 406 -15.30 7.46 -12.85
N ALA A 407 -15.44 8.79 -12.88
CA ALA A 407 -16.04 9.49 -14.02
C ALA A 407 -15.21 9.33 -15.30
N LEU A 408 -13.88 9.42 -15.20
CA LEU A 408 -12.98 9.17 -16.34
C LEU A 408 -13.08 7.74 -16.86
N LEU A 409 -13.14 6.74 -15.98
CA LEU A 409 -13.31 5.33 -16.34
C LEU A 409 -14.68 5.08 -16.99
N ALA A 410 -15.74 5.67 -16.47
CA ALA A 410 -17.08 5.60 -17.07
C ALA A 410 -17.13 6.29 -18.44
N ALA A 411 -16.40 7.41 -18.64
CA ALA A 411 -16.30 8.09 -19.92
C ALA A 411 -15.60 7.25 -21.03
N ILE A 412 -14.74 6.32 -20.62
CA ILE A 412 -14.09 5.33 -21.52
C ILE A 412 -15.05 4.17 -21.86
N GLY A 413 -16.19 4.04 -21.16
CA GLY A 413 -17.21 3.02 -21.42
C GLY A 413 -17.23 1.86 -20.44
N LEU A 414 -16.54 1.96 -19.29
CA LEU A 414 -16.63 0.94 -18.24
C LEU A 414 -17.97 1.04 -17.51
N ASP A 415 -18.51 -0.10 -17.09
CA ASP A 415 -19.73 -0.15 -16.30
C ASP A 415 -19.56 0.55 -14.92
N PRO A 416 -20.65 1.08 -14.32
CA PRO A 416 -20.55 1.87 -13.10
C PRO A 416 -19.91 1.14 -11.92
N LEU A 417 -20.16 -0.15 -11.74
CA LEU A 417 -19.59 -0.92 -10.65
C LEU A 417 -18.07 -1.08 -10.81
N THR A 418 -17.61 -1.43 -12.01
CA THR A 418 -16.20 -1.50 -12.37
C THR A 418 -15.52 -0.13 -12.24
N ALA A 419 -16.14 0.94 -12.75
CA ALA A 419 -15.58 2.29 -12.67
C ALA A 419 -15.43 2.79 -11.22
N ILE A 420 -16.45 2.62 -10.39
CA ILE A 420 -16.42 3.06 -8.99
C ILE A 420 -15.46 2.19 -8.17
N SER A 421 -15.61 0.86 -8.21
CA SER A 421 -14.75 -0.01 -7.41
C SER A 421 -13.30 0.00 -7.88
N GLY A 422 -13.05 0.10 -9.20
CA GLY A 422 -11.72 0.27 -9.76
C GLY A 422 -11.03 1.57 -9.33
N SER A 423 -11.78 2.67 -9.29
CA SER A 423 -11.25 3.94 -8.78
C SER A 423 -10.94 3.89 -7.29
N ILE A 424 -11.84 3.29 -6.48
CA ILE A 424 -11.61 3.13 -5.03
C ILE A 424 -10.37 2.26 -4.79
N THR A 425 -10.30 1.08 -5.41
CA THR A 425 -9.18 0.16 -5.17
C THR A 425 -7.84 0.73 -5.62
N ALA A 426 -7.81 1.49 -6.72
CA ALA A 426 -6.59 2.15 -7.18
C ALA A 426 -6.13 3.24 -6.20
N VAL A 427 -7.02 4.16 -5.79
CA VAL A 427 -6.68 5.26 -4.86
C VAL A 427 -6.44 4.76 -3.43
N ALA A 428 -7.11 3.70 -3.01
CA ALA A 428 -6.89 3.08 -1.71
C ALA A 428 -5.72 2.07 -1.70
N ASN A 429 -5.19 1.67 -2.87
CA ASN A 429 -4.16 0.65 -3.05
C ASN A 429 -4.56 -0.70 -2.43
N VAL A 430 -5.72 -1.26 -2.79
CA VAL A 430 -6.27 -2.50 -2.19
C VAL A 430 -6.03 -3.73 -3.06
N GLY A 431 -6.15 -3.60 -4.40
CA GLY A 431 -5.97 -4.69 -5.36
C GLY A 431 -7.24 -5.04 -6.13
N PRO A 432 -8.08 -5.95 -5.66
CA PRO A 432 -9.31 -6.32 -6.35
C PRO A 432 -10.33 -5.19 -6.31
N GLY A 433 -11.11 -5.07 -7.41
CA GLY A 433 -12.35 -4.28 -7.41
C GLY A 433 -13.55 -5.14 -7.08
N MET A 434 -14.71 -4.76 -7.63
CA MET A 434 -15.98 -5.47 -7.49
C MET A 434 -16.57 -5.74 -8.87
N GLY A 435 -17.39 -6.79 -8.96
CA GLY A 435 -18.09 -7.16 -10.20
C GLY A 435 -17.31 -8.16 -11.06
N PRO A 436 -17.85 -8.49 -12.24
CA PRO A 436 -17.35 -9.59 -13.04
C PRO A 436 -16.05 -9.28 -13.81
N VAL A 437 -15.67 -8.00 -13.93
CA VAL A 437 -14.51 -7.58 -14.73
C VAL A 437 -13.24 -7.55 -13.90
N ILE A 438 -13.26 -6.87 -12.74
CA ILE A 438 -12.09 -6.64 -11.87
C ILE A 438 -12.31 -7.14 -10.45
N GLY A 439 -13.22 -8.08 -10.26
CA GLY A 439 -13.54 -8.66 -8.96
C GLY A 439 -12.41 -9.53 -8.38
N PRO A 440 -12.62 -10.12 -7.19
CA PRO A 440 -11.61 -10.89 -6.47
C PRO A 440 -11.10 -12.14 -7.20
N SER A 441 -11.90 -12.68 -8.13
CA SER A 441 -11.58 -13.88 -8.92
C SER A 441 -11.15 -13.55 -10.36
N THR A 442 -10.99 -12.28 -10.69
CA THR A 442 -10.65 -11.81 -12.03
C THR A 442 -9.40 -10.92 -12.01
N ASN A 443 -9.03 -10.36 -13.16
CA ASN A 443 -7.88 -9.47 -13.28
C ASN A 443 -8.18 -8.26 -14.18
N PHE A 444 -7.22 -7.37 -14.31
CA PHE A 444 -7.35 -6.11 -15.06
C PHE A 444 -6.92 -6.21 -16.52
N ALA A 445 -6.61 -7.41 -17.04
CA ALA A 445 -6.10 -7.59 -18.40
C ALA A 445 -7.09 -7.09 -19.47
N SER A 446 -8.39 -7.33 -19.26
CA SER A 446 -9.44 -6.95 -20.21
C SER A 446 -9.73 -5.46 -20.30
N LEU A 447 -9.17 -4.64 -19.42
CA LEU A 447 -9.37 -3.19 -19.43
C LEU A 447 -8.60 -2.55 -20.60
N PRO A 448 -9.14 -1.48 -21.22
CA PRO A 448 -8.39 -0.71 -22.22
C PRO A 448 -7.18 0.01 -21.57
N ASP A 449 -6.13 0.24 -22.36
CA ASP A 449 -4.88 0.85 -21.89
C ASP A 449 -5.10 2.21 -21.22
N ALA A 450 -6.01 3.03 -21.78
CA ALA A 450 -6.37 4.31 -21.16
C ALA A 450 -6.87 4.14 -19.71
N ALA A 451 -7.66 3.10 -19.43
CA ALA A 451 -8.11 2.80 -18.07
C ALA A 451 -6.94 2.37 -17.18
N LYS A 452 -6.02 1.56 -17.67
CA LYS A 452 -4.81 1.12 -16.94
C LYS A 452 -3.92 2.31 -16.57
N TRP A 453 -3.72 3.27 -17.47
CA TRP A 453 -2.97 4.51 -17.18
C TRP A 453 -3.67 5.38 -16.12
N ILE A 454 -4.99 5.56 -16.21
CA ILE A 454 -5.78 6.31 -15.22
C ILE A 454 -5.70 5.64 -13.84
N LEU A 455 -5.85 4.31 -13.79
CA LEU A 455 -5.74 3.55 -12.54
C LEU A 455 -4.33 3.60 -11.96
N SER A 456 -3.29 3.47 -12.80
CA SER A 456 -1.88 3.60 -12.38
C SER A 456 -1.61 4.98 -11.74
N PHE A 457 -2.17 6.04 -12.32
CA PHE A 457 -2.09 7.37 -11.73
C PHE A 457 -2.85 7.45 -10.39
N GLY A 458 -4.02 6.82 -10.29
CA GLY A 458 -4.78 6.68 -9.04
C GLY A 458 -3.96 5.97 -7.94
N MET A 459 -3.29 4.86 -8.28
CA MET A 459 -2.41 4.12 -7.36
C MET A 459 -1.26 4.98 -6.83
N LEU A 460 -0.65 5.78 -7.70
CA LEU A 460 0.42 6.72 -7.33
C LEU A 460 -0.09 7.81 -6.38
N LEU A 461 -1.24 8.41 -6.70
CA LEU A 461 -1.89 9.43 -5.87
C LEU A 461 -2.19 8.91 -4.47
N GLY A 462 -2.79 7.73 -4.39
CA GLY A 462 -3.14 7.09 -3.12
C GLY A 462 -1.92 6.82 -2.25
N ARG A 463 -0.89 6.21 -2.86
CA ARG A 463 0.33 5.82 -2.16
C ARG A 463 1.11 6.99 -1.59
N LEU A 464 1.15 8.11 -2.30
CA LEU A 464 1.92 9.31 -1.93
C LEU A 464 1.10 10.33 -1.11
N GLU A 465 -0.03 9.91 -0.52
CA GLU A 465 -0.90 10.81 0.26
C GLU A 465 -1.40 11.98 -0.60
N ILE A 466 -2.10 11.71 -1.65
CA ILE A 466 -2.74 12.58 -2.67
C ILE A 466 -2.19 14.01 -2.79
N LEU A 467 -2.17 14.77 -1.68
CA LEU A 467 -1.74 16.17 -1.67
C LEU A 467 -0.28 16.36 -2.06
N THR A 468 0.56 15.34 -1.82
CA THR A 468 1.99 15.36 -2.18
C THR A 468 2.19 15.40 -3.69
N VAL A 469 1.33 14.71 -4.44
CA VAL A 469 1.37 14.71 -5.91
C VAL A 469 0.53 15.86 -6.46
N ALA A 470 -0.64 16.13 -5.88
CA ALA A 470 -1.55 17.16 -6.36
C ALA A 470 -0.90 18.56 -6.39
N VAL A 471 -0.03 18.87 -5.42
CA VAL A 471 0.67 20.17 -5.38
C VAL A 471 1.50 20.45 -6.63
N LEU A 472 2.00 19.41 -7.31
CA LEU A 472 2.79 19.55 -8.55
C LEU A 472 1.98 20.09 -9.73
N PHE A 473 0.64 19.97 -9.69
CA PHE A 473 -0.26 20.47 -10.72
C PHE A 473 -0.67 21.94 -10.51
N PHE A 474 -0.30 22.54 -9.38
CA PHE A 474 -0.59 23.96 -9.14
C PHE A 474 0.47 24.87 -9.78
N PRO A 475 0.07 25.82 -10.66
CA PRO A 475 1.03 26.71 -11.33
C PRO A 475 1.90 27.52 -10.36
N SER A 476 1.40 27.86 -9.17
CA SER A 476 2.14 28.58 -8.13
C SER A 476 3.33 27.78 -7.59
N PHE A 477 3.28 26.45 -7.68
CA PHE A 477 4.41 25.58 -7.28
C PHE A 477 5.68 25.85 -8.14
N TRP A 478 5.49 26.18 -9.42
CA TRP A 478 6.58 26.36 -10.39
C TRP A 478 7.06 27.80 -10.51
N LYS A 479 6.24 28.80 -10.14
CA LYS A 479 6.46 30.24 -10.39
C LYS A 479 7.32 30.97 -9.36
N GLN A 480 7.80 30.36 -8.28
CA GLN A 480 8.59 31.06 -7.25
C GLN A 480 10.05 30.68 -7.29
#